data_b892a0633f60554e82a3acb222174da5
#
_entry.id   b892a0633f60554e82a3acb222174da5
#
_cell.length_a   1.000
_cell.length_b   1.000
_cell.length_c   1.000
_cell.angle_alpha   90.00
_cell.angle_beta   90.00
_cell.angle_gamma   90.00
#
_symmetry.space_group_name_H-M   'P 1'
#
loop_
_entity.id
_entity.type
_entity.pdbx_description
1 polymer ?
#
loop_
_entity_poly.entity_id
_entity_poly.type
_entity_poly.pdbx_seq_one_letter_code
_entity_poly.pdbx_strand_id
1 'polypeptide(L)'
;PTTSVVVPDTVVNAVDAQPVASEPPDIATLRSDFVRVLTLRKQCGRQPDKCDIDSFAVPGSALYAGTTKLMLERTAGNIRSRAGAGTYRFRIESLQINDTSHALVHTCSYDSVVLFDSGQLDSTADDIVFNNHTASNRTAWSLEMHEGHWKWVSGEVLESFFGGDICGF
;
A
#
# COMPACT_ATOMS: atom_id res chain seq x y z
N PRO A 1 7.31 -14.58 -36.66
CA PRO A 1 6.27 -14.23 -35.71
C PRO A 1 6.81 -14.45 -34.31
N THR A 2 7.17 -13.35 -33.65
CA THR A 2 7.70 -13.34 -32.28
C THR A 2 6.51 -13.19 -31.35
N THR A 3 6.19 -14.25 -30.63
CA THR A 3 5.12 -14.26 -29.63
C THR A 3 5.65 -13.59 -28.38
N SER A 4 5.25 -12.34 -28.12
CA SER A 4 5.48 -11.67 -26.84
C SER A 4 4.61 -12.33 -25.77
N VAL A 5 5.25 -13.01 -24.84
CA VAL A 5 4.61 -13.49 -23.62
C VAL A 5 4.51 -12.31 -22.66
N VAL A 6 3.31 -11.76 -22.51
CA VAL A 6 3.01 -10.81 -21.44
C VAL A 6 3.03 -11.61 -20.13
N VAL A 7 4.04 -11.41 -19.31
CA VAL A 7 4.10 -11.93 -17.94
C VAL A 7 3.04 -11.17 -17.13
N PRO A 8 2.05 -11.83 -16.53
CA PRO A 8 1.04 -11.14 -15.73
C PRO A 8 1.71 -10.49 -14.53
N ASP A 9 1.37 -9.24 -14.31
CA ASP A 9 1.78 -8.41 -13.19
C ASP A 9 1.58 -9.14 -11.86
N THR A 10 2.59 -9.03 -11.05
CA THR A 10 2.74 -9.64 -9.73
C THR A 10 1.42 -9.68 -8.97
N VAL A 11 0.93 -10.89 -8.80
CA VAL A 11 -0.17 -11.23 -7.91
C VAL A 11 0.11 -10.58 -6.55
N VAL A 12 -0.70 -9.59 -6.18
CA VAL A 12 -0.90 -9.25 -4.78
C VAL A 12 -1.56 -10.50 -4.20
N ASN A 13 -0.78 -11.40 -3.64
CA ASN A 13 -1.33 -12.48 -2.84
C ASN A 13 -1.91 -11.85 -1.57
N ALA A 14 -3.12 -11.30 -1.68
CA ALA A 14 -4.00 -11.11 -0.56
C ALA A 14 -4.40 -12.54 -0.12
N VAL A 15 -3.56 -13.16 0.70
CA VAL A 15 -3.96 -14.34 1.44
C VAL A 15 -4.99 -13.84 2.45
N ASP A 16 -6.26 -14.22 2.22
CA ASP A 16 -7.47 -13.93 2.99
C ASP A 16 -8.34 -12.73 2.56
N ALA A 17 -8.57 -12.55 1.27
CA ALA A 17 -9.78 -11.86 0.81
C ALA A 17 -10.86 -12.88 0.38
N GLN A 18 -11.01 -14.03 1.05
CA GLN A 18 -12.20 -14.86 0.85
C GLN A 18 -13.39 -14.15 1.50
N PRO A 19 -14.48 -13.87 0.77
CA PRO A 19 -15.70 -13.40 1.38
C PRO A 19 -16.17 -14.50 2.34
N VAL A 20 -16.13 -14.22 3.64
CA VAL A 20 -16.81 -15.05 4.63
C VAL A 20 -18.30 -14.91 4.29
N ALA A 21 -19.00 -16.00 4.02
CA ALA A 21 -20.38 -16.05 3.50
C ALA A 21 -21.46 -15.41 4.42
N SER A 22 -21.06 -14.56 5.37
CA SER A 22 -21.93 -13.88 6.34
C SER A 22 -21.43 -12.48 6.76
N GLU A 23 -20.45 -11.89 6.03
CA GLU A 23 -19.95 -10.56 6.40
C GLU A 23 -21.02 -9.49 6.08
N PRO A 24 -21.35 -8.55 7.03
CA PRO A 24 -22.25 -7.45 6.75
C PRO A 24 -21.80 -6.61 5.55
N PRO A 25 -22.73 -6.09 4.70
CA PRO A 25 -22.38 -5.36 3.46
C PRO A 25 -21.44 -4.17 3.68
N ASP A 26 -21.57 -3.46 4.78
CA ASP A 26 -20.75 -2.30 5.16
C ASP A 26 -19.31 -2.71 5.48
N ILE A 27 -19.11 -3.83 6.14
CA ILE A 27 -17.78 -4.41 6.43
C ILE A 27 -17.13 -4.90 5.13
N ALA A 28 -17.91 -5.54 4.24
CA ALA A 28 -17.42 -5.95 2.93
C ALA A 28 -16.97 -4.75 2.08
N THR A 29 -17.72 -3.63 2.13
CA THR A 29 -17.36 -2.38 1.46
C THR A 29 -16.09 -1.78 2.05
N LEU A 30 -15.98 -1.71 3.39
CA LEU A 30 -14.77 -1.24 4.08
C LEU A 30 -13.55 -2.07 3.68
N ARG A 31 -13.68 -3.39 3.68
CA ARG A 31 -12.60 -4.31 3.26
C ARG A 31 -12.15 -4.04 1.82
N SER A 32 -13.12 -3.93 0.90
CA SER A 32 -12.86 -3.67 -0.52
C SER A 32 -12.14 -2.34 -0.74
N ASP A 33 -12.64 -1.27 -0.10
CA ASP A 33 -12.02 0.05 -0.18
C ASP A 33 -10.63 0.05 0.45
N PHE A 34 -10.42 -0.64 1.58
CA PHE A 34 -9.10 -0.73 2.19
C PHE A 34 -8.07 -1.39 1.26
N VAL A 35 -8.43 -2.49 0.58
CA VAL A 35 -7.58 -3.14 -0.42
C VAL A 35 -7.30 -2.20 -1.60
N ARG A 36 -8.32 -1.46 -2.06
CA ARG A 36 -8.19 -0.47 -3.13
C ARG A 36 -7.17 0.62 -2.77
N VAL A 37 -7.30 1.24 -1.59
CA VAL A 37 -6.41 2.34 -1.18
C VAL A 37 -4.97 1.86 -0.99
N LEU A 38 -4.75 0.63 -0.47
CA LEU A 38 -3.41 0.01 -0.42
C LEU A 38 -2.81 -0.16 -1.82
N THR A 39 -3.62 -0.60 -2.78
CA THR A 39 -3.19 -0.80 -4.17
C THR A 39 -2.77 0.52 -4.80
N LEU A 40 -3.57 1.57 -4.65
CA LEU A 40 -3.29 2.91 -5.18
C LEU A 40 -2.01 3.49 -4.57
N ARG A 41 -1.85 3.39 -3.25
CA ARG A 41 -0.62 3.82 -2.58
C ARG A 41 0.62 3.07 -3.07
N LYS A 42 0.50 1.76 -3.35
CA LYS A 42 1.59 0.96 -3.92
C LYS A 42 1.98 1.44 -5.33
N GLN A 43 1.01 1.83 -6.15
CA GLN A 43 1.27 2.41 -7.47
C GLN A 43 2.07 3.71 -7.37
N CYS A 44 1.78 4.55 -6.37
CA CYS A 44 2.57 5.76 -6.08
C CYS A 44 4.06 5.45 -5.83
N GLY A 45 4.38 4.32 -5.20
CA GLY A 45 5.77 3.91 -5.00
C GLY A 45 6.53 3.63 -6.29
N ARG A 46 5.82 3.25 -7.37
CA ARG A 46 6.40 3.00 -8.70
C ARG A 46 6.54 4.27 -9.54
N GLN A 47 5.61 5.19 -9.42
CA GLN A 47 5.55 6.45 -10.16
C GLN A 47 5.20 7.59 -9.19
N PRO A 48 6.15 8.03 -8.36
CA PRO A 48 5.90 9.05 -7.34
C PRO A 48 5.41 10.39 -7.93
N ASP A 49 5.90 10.75 -9.12
CA ASP A 49 5.53 11.95 -9.87
C ASP A 49 4.09 11.94 -10.41
N LYS A 50 3.45 10.76 -10.47
CA LYS A 50 2.07 10.57 -10.93
C LYS A 50 1.14 10.08 -9.82
N CYS A 51 1.56 10.23 -8.57
CA CYS A 51 0.77 9.78 -7.43
C CYS A 51 -0.48 10.64 -7.24
N ASP A 52 -1.65 10.03 -7.42
CA ASP A 52 -2.95 10.63 -7.10
C ASP A 52 -3.33 10.30 -5.65
N ILE A 53 -2.91 11.18 -4.73
CA ILE A 53 -3.10 11.01 -3.28
C ILE A 53 -4.58 11.18 -2.90
N ASP A 54 -5.31 12.04 -3.61
CA ASP A 54 -6.74 12.28 -3.38
C ASP A 54 -7.59 11.01 -3.54
N SER A 55 -7.12 10.07 -4.37
CA SER A 55 -7.82 8.81 -4.63
C SER A 55 -7.85 7.86 -3.42
N PHE A 56 -6.95 8.02 -2.43
CA PHE A 56 -6.84 7.07 -1.30
C PHE A 56 -6.68 7.71 0.08
N ALA A 57 -6.38 8.99 0.18
CA ALA A 57 -6.24 9.70 1.46
C ALA A 57 -7.18 10.90 1.52
N VAL A 58 -7.69 11.20 2.71
CA VAL A 58 -8.55 12.36 2.93
C VAL A 58 -7.72 13.63 2.87
N PRO A 59 -8.05 14.60 2.01
CA PRO A 59 -7.35 15.87 1.93
C PRO A 59 -7.24 16.57 3.29
N GLY A 60 -6.06 17.09 3.59
CA GLY A 60 -5.78 17.76 4.87
C GLY A 60 -5.49 16.82 6.05
N SER A 61 -5.63 15.50 5.89
CA SER A 61 -5.29 14.54 6.93
C SER A 61 -3.76 14.41 7.13
N ALA A 62 -3.36 13.86 8.27
CA ALA A 62 -1.94 13.62 8.57
C ALA A 62 -1.29 12.66 7.55
N LEU A 63 -2.02 11.64 7.12
CA LEU A 63 -1.53 10.69 6.12
C LEU A 63 -1.40 11.35 4.75
N TYR A 64 -2.35 12.20 4.36
CA TYR A 64 -2.28 12.97 3.12
C TYR A 64 -1.01 13.83 3.08
N ALA A 65 -0.79 14.64 4.13
CA ALA A 65 0.38 15.51 4.22
C ALA A 65 1.70 14.73 4.21
N GLY A 66 1.78 13.66 5.00
CA GLY A 66 2.97 12.79 5.05
C GLY A 66 3.25 12.10 3.72
N THR A 67 2.21 11.61 3.03
CA THR A 67 2.37 10.97 1.72
C THR A 67 2.78 11.97 0.65
N THR A 68 2.20 13.18 0.64
CA THR A 68 2.58 14.26 -0.28
C THR A 68 4.07 14.57 -0.14
N LYS A 69 4.53 14.80 1.09
CA LYS A 69 5.96 15.04 1.37
C LYS A 69 6.83 13.90 0.85
N LEU A 70 6.48 12.65 1.17
CA LEU A 70 7.23 11.46 0.74
C LEU A 70 7.30 11.34 -0.78
N MET A 71 6.21 11.59 -1.50
CA MET A 71 6.21 11.51 -2.97
C MET A 71 7.04 12.61 -3.61
N LEU A 72 7.02 13.83 -3.05
CA LEU A 72 7.89 14.92 -3.50
C LEU A 72 9.37 14.58 -3.30
N GLU A 73 9.75 14.05 -2.13
CA GLU A 73 11.12 13.63 -1.84
C GLU A 73 11.58 12.49 -2.78
N ARG A 74 10.72 11.50 -3.02
CA ARG A 74 11.00 10.40 -3.95
C ARG A 74 11.15 10.89 -5.39
N THR A 75 10.29 11.78 -5.83
CA THR A 75 10.38 12.38 -7.17
C THR A 75 11.68 13.16 -7.33
N ALA A 76 12.03 14.00 -6.36
CA ALA A 76 13.26 14.79 -6.40
C ALA A 76 14.53 13.92 -6.37
N GLY A 77 14.51 12.80 -5.66
CA GLY A 77 15.62 11.84 -5.56
C GLY A 77 15.60 10.73 -6.61
N ASN A 78 14.66 10.75 -7.57
CA ASN A 78 14.43 9.63 -8.52
C ASN A 78 14.18 8.26 -7.84
N ILE A 79 13.69 8.26 -6.60
CA ILE A 79 13.49 7.05 -5.80
C ILE A 79 12.17 6.39 -6.17
N ARG A 80 12.22 5.13 -6.60
CA ARG A 80 11.04 4.34 -6.97
C ARG A 80 11.19 2.86 -6.69
N SER A 81 10.06 2.15 -6.61
CA SER A 81 10.04 0.70 -6.63
C SER A 81 9.89 0.17 -8.05
N ARG A 82 10.36 -1.05 -8.30
CA ARG A 82 10.20 -1.76 -9.58
C ARG A 82 9.30 -2.98 -9.41
N ALA A 83 8.58 -3.31 -10.47
CA ALA A 83 7.81 -4.55 -10.52
C ALA A 83 8.74 -5.75 -10.34
N GLY A 84 8.34 -6.71 -9.49
CA GLY A 84 9.13 -7.91 -9.22
C GLY A 84 10.33 -7.72 -8.27
N ALA A 85 10.65 -6.50 -7.86
CA ALA A 85 11.74 -6.23 -6.93
C ALA A 85 11.24 -6.23 -5.49
N GLY A 86 11.14 -7.42 -4.90
CA GLY A 86 10.60 -7.67 -3.58
C GLY A 86 9.08 -7.83 -3.56
N THR A 87 8.52 -8.02 -2.38
CA THR A 87 7.10 -8.28 -2.17
C THR A 87 6.53 -7.44 -1.05
N TYR A 88 5.25 -7.09 -1.16
CA TYR A 88 4.45 -6.56 -0.07
C TYR A 88 3.26 -7.49 0.15
N ARG A 89 3.15 -8.03 1.35
CA ARG A 89 2.04 -8.88 1.78
C ARG A 89 1.35 -8.22 2.96
N PHE A 90 0.06 -8.44 3.09
CA PHE A 90 -0.66 -7.98 4.27
C PHE A 90 -1.83 -8.91 4.57
N ARG A 91 -2.23 -8.91 5.84
CA ARG A 91 -3.42 -9.56 6.35
C ARG A 91 -4.20 -8.53 7.15
N ILE A 92 -5.50 -8.45 6.91
CA ILE A 92 -6.42 -7.70 7.78
C ILE A 92 -6.68 -8.55 9.03
N GLU A 93 -6.32 -8.02 10.18
CA GLU A 93 -6.52 -8.70 11.46
C GLU A 93 -7.88 -8.35 12.08
N SER A 94 -8.34 -7.10 11.90
CA SER A 94 -9.69 -6.70 12.30
C SER A 94 -10.18 -5.52 11.48
N LEU A 95 -11.53 -5.42 11.37
CA LEU A 95 -12.27 -4.32 10.76
C LEU A 95 -13.34 -3.87 11.75
N GLN A 96 -13.43 -2.57 11.98
CA GLN A 96 -14.42 -1.97 12.86
C GLN A 96 -14.96 -0.69 12.24
N ILE A 97 -16.29 -0.61 12.10
CA ILE A 97 -17.00 0.63 11.77
C ILE A 97 -17.46 1.24 13.09
N ASN A 98 -16.96 2.42 13.41
CA ASN A 98 -17.28 3.11 14.66
C ASN A 98 -18.59 3.89 14.53
N ASP A 99 -18.81 4.49 13.35
CA ASP A 99 -20.04 5.21 13.00
C ASP A 99 -20.19 5.29 11.47
N THR A 100 -21.11 6.07 10.96
CA THR A 100 -21.40 6.19 9.51
C THR A 100 -20.23 6.76 8.70
N SER A 101 -19.24 7.36 9.33
CA SER A 101 -18.15 8.07 8.68
C SER A 101 -16.74 7.69 9.13
N HIS A 102 -16.60 6.91 10.21
CA HIS A 102 -15.29 6.54 10.76
C HIS A 102 -15.14 5.03 10.93
N ALA A 103 -13.99 4.53 10.52
CA ALA A 103 -13.64 3.11 10.66
C ALA A 103 -12.18 2.94 11.12
N LEU A 104 -11.90 1.78 11.70
CA LEU A 104 -10.59 1.33 12.14
C LEU A 104 -10.27 -0.01 11.51
N VAL A 105 -9.07 -0.15 10.95
CA VAL A 105 -8.58 -1.40 10.34
C VAL A 105 -7.22 -1.74 10.94
N HIS A 106 -7.09 -2.92 11.54
CA HIS A 106 -5.81 -3.43 11.95
C HIS A 106 -5.25 -4.38 10.90
N THR A 107 -3.97 -4.23 10.61
CA THR A 107 -3.27 -5.09 9.65
C THR A 107 -1.95 -5.58 10.21
N CYS A 108 -1.54 -6.76 9.76
CA CYS A 108 -0.16 -7.19 9.79
C CYS A 108 0.38 -7.20 8.36
N SER A 109 1.54 -6.59 8.14
CA SER A 109 2.17 -6.49 6.82
C SER A 109 3.63 -6.90 6.85
N TYR A 110 4.09 -7.46 5.74
CA TYR A 110 5.48 -7.77 5.45
C TYR A 110 5.88 -7.04 4.18
N ASP A 111 6.95 -6.27 4.25
CA ASP A 111 7.47 -5.46 3.15
C ASP A 111 8.94 -5.79 2.91
N SER A 112 9.24 -6.31 1.73
CA SER A 112 10.60 -6.50 1.21
C SER A 112 10.80 -5.77 -0.12
N VAL A 113 9.94 -4.78 -0.41
CA VAL A 113 10.02 -4.01 -1.66
C VAL A 113 11.34 -3.25 -1.70
N VAL A 114 12.08 -3.45 -2.79
CA VAL A 114 13.33 -2.75 -3.03
C VAL A 114 13.04 -1.38 -3.66
N LEU A 115 13.66 -0.36 -3.12
CA LEU A 115 13.66 0.99 -3.68
C LEU A 115 14.98 1.23 -4.42
N PHE A 116 14.89 1.88 -5.56
CA PHE A 116 16.02 2.22 -6.41
C PHE A 116 16.09 3.74 -6.60
N ASP A 117 17.32 4.27 -6.63
CA ASP A 117 17.63 5.51 -7.32
C ASP A 117 17.75 5.17 -8.82
N SER A 118 16.89 5.75 -9.62
CA SER A 118 16.71 5.37 -11.01
C SER A 118 16.62 6.60 -11.90
N GLY A 119 17.62 6.81 -12.73
CA GLY A 119 17.68 7.94 -13.68
C GLY A 119 16.65 7.83 -14.81
N GLN A 120 16.16 6.62 -15.14
CA GLN A 120 15.23 6.39 -16.24
C GLN A 120 13.99 5.60 -15.80
N LEU A 121 12.81 6.05 -16.27
CA LEU A 121 11.54 5.38 -15.97
C LEU A 121 11.43 4.00 -16.61
N ASP A 122 11.84 3.91 -17.87
CA ASP A 122 11.60 2.73 -18.73
C ASP A 122 12.83 1.80 -18.83
N SER A 123 13.90 2.09 -18.07
CA SER A 123 15.12 1.30 -18.04
C SER A 123 15.51 0.96 -16.61
N THR A 124 16.09 -0.20 -16.41
CA THR A 124 16.71 -0.62 -15.14
C THR A 124 18.24 -0.62 -15.21
N ALA A 125 18.80 -0.18 -16.32
CA ALA A 125 20.24 -0.27 -16.59
C ALA A 125 21.08 0.64 -15.67
N ASP A 126 20.47 1.69 -15.12
CA ASP A 126 21.06 2.69 -14.22
C ASP A 126 20.48 2.63 -12.79
N ASP A 127 19.71 1.59 -12.48
CA ASP A 127 19.13 1.44 -11.13
C ASP A 127 20.22 1.15 -10.09
N ILE A 128 20.29 1.97 -9.06
CA ILE A 128 21.11 1.76 -7.88
C ILE A 128 20.22 1.46 -6.69
N VAL A 129 20.48 0.37 -5.96
CA VAL A 129 19.69 0.04 -4.78
C VAL A 129 19.82 1.14 -3.74
N PHE A 130 18.70 1.81 -3.48
CA PHE A 130 18.58 2.84 -2.44
C PHE A 130 18.22 2.25 -1.09
N ASN A 131 17.25 1.32 -1.07
CA ASN A 131 16.80 0.64 0.14
C ASN A 131 16.28 -0.76 -0.22
N ASN A 132 16.78 -1.78 0.49
CA ASN A 132 16.32 -3.16 0.38
C ASN A 132 16.01 -3.79 1.75
N HIS A 133 15.74 -2.96 2.74
CA HIS A 133 15.42 -3.44 4.08
C HIS A 133 14.06 -4.13 4.08
N THR A 134 14.02 -5.28 4.75
CA THR A 134 12.78 -6.00 5.04
C THR A 134 12.21 -5.53 6.37
N ALA A 135 10.91 -5.31 6.42
CA ALA A 135 10.20 -4.97 7.64
C ALA A 135 8.83 -5.65 7.71
N SER A 136 8.41 -5.98 8.92
CA SER A 136 7.03 -6.36 9.23
C SER A 136 6.44 -5.38 10.22
N ASN A 137 5.17 -5.00 9.99
CA ASN A 137 4.50 -4.03 10.85
C ASN A 137 3.09 -4.49 11.18
N ARG A 138 2.68 -4.32 12.44
CA ARG A 138 1.27 -4.23 12.82
C ARG A 138 0.88 -2.77 12.84
N THR A 139 -0.18 -2.42 12.13
CA THR A 139 -0.60 -1.04 11.95
C THR A 139 -2.09 -0.90 12.18
N ALA A 140 -2.48 0.13 12.94
CA ALA A 140 -3.86 0.60 13.05
C ALA A 140 -4.06 1.73 12.05
N TRP A 141 -5.04 1.56 11.15
CA TRP A 141 -5.41 2.53 10.13
C TRP A 141 -6.73 3.16 10.47
N SER A 142 -6.78 4.49 10.59
CA SER A 142 -8.02 5.24 10.68
C SER A 142 -8.50 5.63 9.29
N LEU A 143 -9.76 5.35 8.99
CA LEU A 143 -10.42 5.67 7.74
C LEU A 143 -11.62 6.56 7.98
N GLU A 144 -11.93 7.38 6.97
CA GLU A 144 -13.12 8.23 6.92
C GLU A 144 -13.85 8.01 5.61
N MET A 145 -15.20 8.05 5.68
CA MET A 145 -16.05 8.02 4.50
C MET A 145 -15.99 9.37 3.79
N HIS A 146 -15.39 9.38 2.61
CA HIS A 146 -15.21 10.59 1.82
C HIS A 146 -15.62 10.33 0.36
N GLU A 147 -16.58 11.09 -0.14
CA GLU A 147 -17.12 10.93 -1.51
C GLU A 147 -17.61 9.52 -1.84
N GLY A 148 -18.20 8.84 -0.85
CA GLY A 148 -18.77 7.49 -1.03
C GLY A 148 -17.77 6.35 -0.93
N HIS A 149 -16.52 6.63 -0.54
CA HIS A 149 -15.45 5.64 -0.35
C HIS A 149 -14.74 5.83 0.97
N TRP A 150 -14.30 4.72 1.56
CA TRP A 150 -13.39 4.76 2.70
C TRP A 150 -11.99 5.15 2.24
N LYS A 151 -11.47 6.27 2.77
CA LYS A 151 -10.11 6.78 2.51
C LYS A 151 -9.33 6.86 3.81
N TRP A 152 -8.01 6.77 3.72
CA TRP A 152 -7.12 6.85 4.89
C TRP A 152 -7.02 8.28 5.44
N VAL A 153 -7.04 8.37 6.77
CA VAL A 153 -6.78 9.60 7.54
C VAL A 153 -5.44 9.55 8.23
N SER A 154 -5.13 8.40 8.87
CA SER A 154 -3.89 8.19 9.59
C SER A 154 -3.52 6.70 9.65
N GLY A 155 -2.26 6.43 9.97
CA GLY A 155 -1.78 5.08 10.28
C GLY A 155 -0.81 5.16 11.46
N GLU A 156 -1.06 4.34 12.49
CA GLU A 156 -0.20 4.18 13.65
C GLU A 156 0.46 2.81 13.61
N VAL A 157 1.79 2.78 13.62
CA VAL A 157 2.55 1.52 13.72
C VAL A 157 2.55 1.09 15.19
N LEU A 158 1.85 -0.01 15.47
CA LEU A 158 1.74 -0.59 16.81
C LEU A 158 2.95 -1.45 17.18
N GLU A 159 3.47 -2.17 16.19
CA GLU A 159 4.64 -3.05 16.32
C GLU A 159 5.43 -3.04 15.02
N SER A 160 6.75 -3.02 15.10
CA SER A 160 7.64 -3.06 13.95
C SER A 160 8.79 -4.02 14.20
N PHE A 161 9.15 -4.81 13.18
CA PHE A 161 10.28 -5.72 13.23
C PHE A 161 11.05 -5.66 11.91
N PHE A 162 12.37 -5.46 12.00
CA PHE A 162 13.27 -5.40 10.86
C PHE A 162 13.98 -6.73 10.64
N GLY A 163 14.10 -7.14 9.37
CA GLY A 163 14.84 -8.34 8.99
C GLY A 163 14.06 -9.65 9.17
N GLY A 164 12.76 -9.61 9.47
CA GLY A 164 11.95 -10.81 9.67
C GLY A 164 10.46 -10.62 9.41
N ASP A 165 9.72 -11.72 9.51
CA ASP A 165 8.27 -11.77 9.30
C ASP A 165 7.54 -12.16 10.58
N ILE A 166 6.99 -11.15 11.29
CA ILE A 166 6.14 -11.37 12.48
C ILE A 166 4.70 -11.75 12.14
N CYS A 167 4.31 -11.62 10.86
CA CYS A 167 2.96 -11.90 10.39
C CYS A 167 2.76 -13.37 9.99
N GLY A 168 3.86 -14.12 9.77
CA GLY A 168 3.81 -15.54 9.42
C GLY A 168 3.29 -15.77 8.00
N PHE A 169 3.76 -15.00 7.01
CA PHE A 169 3.42 -15.18 5.59
C PHE A 169 4.25 -16.26 4.92
#